data_336b5b8b2d7b8553df9e9ab64b2cb9e1
#
_entry.id   336b5b8b2d7b8553df9e9ab64b2cb9e1
#
_cell.length_a   1.000
_cell.length_b   1.000
_cell.length_c   1.000
_cell.angle_alpha   90.00
_cell.angle_beta   90.00
_cell.angle_gamma   90.00
#
_symmetry.space_group_name_H-M   'P 1'
#
loop_
_entity.id
_entity.type
_entity.pdbx_description
1 polymer ?
#
loop_
_entity_poly.entity_id
_entity_poly.type
_entity_poly.pdbx_seq_one_letter_code
_entity_poly.pdbx_strand_id
1 'polypeptide(L)'
;MAQNSERYSGPAIALHWLIALLMCCGFGLGLYMVELRFSPQKLTFYSYHKWIGVTVFTLAVLRLLWRLPHRPPPLPASVPPWQQAISGAIHVLLYLLMLGIPLSGWLYSSATGVPTVPFGFAALQLPDLVVRDRDLAVSLKFLHLTLNYTLAGLVLLHVGAALKHQFFDRDGIMSRMLPGRRIRP
;
A
#
# COMPACT_ATOMS: atom_id res chain seq x y z
N MET A 1 -29.58 -5.93 -17.74
CA MET A 1 -28.23 -6.59 -17.76
C MET A 1 -27.64 -6.58 -16.36
N ALA A 2 -27.98 -7.56 -15.54
CA ALA A 2 -27.42 -7.74 -14.21
C ALA A 2 -26.10 -8.51 -14.36
N GLN A 3 -25.01 -7.80 -14.66
CA GLN A 3 -23.70 -8.42 -14.80
C GLN A 3 -22.93 -8.38 -13.50
N ASN A 4 -22.66 -9.56 -12.96
CA ASN A 4 -21.57 -9.85 -12.03
C ASN A 4 -21.44 -8.96 -10.79
N SER A 5 -22.47 -8.91 -9.94
CA SER A 5 -22.41 -8.30 -8.61
C SER A 5 -21.42 -8.99 -7.63
N GLU A 6 -20.81 -10.09 -8.02
CA GLU A 6 -19.98 -10.93 -7.15
C GLU A 6 -18.47 -10.69 -7.28
N ARG A 7 -18.00 -9.90 -8.22
CA ARG A 7 -16.57 -9.70 -8.48
C ARG A 7 -16.18 -8.22 -8.55
N TYR A 8 -14.94 -7.91 -8.13
CA TYR A 8 -14.38 -6.59 -8.34
C TYR A 8 -14.13 -6.30 -9.82
N SER A 9 -14.20 -5.03 -10.21
CA SER A 9 -13.87 -4.60 -11.57
C SER A 9 -12.40 -4.87 -11.92
N GLY A 10 -12.11 -5.09 -13.20
CA GLY A 10 -10.76 -5.34 -13.69
C GLY A 10 -9.72 -4.33 -13.20
N PRO A 11 -9.96 -3.01 -13.33
CA PRO A 11 -9.07 -1.98 -12.80
C PRO A 11 -8.85 -2.07 -11.28
N ALA A 12 -9.90 -2.38 -10.50
CA ALA A 12 -9.76 -2.54 -9.05
C ALA A 12 -8.84 -3.73 -8.68
N ILE A 13 -8.93 -4.84 -9.44
CA ILE A 13 -8.06 -6.01 -9.28
C ILE A 13 -6.63 -5.67 -9.69
N ALA A 14 -6.42 -5.03 -10.84
CA ALA A 14 -5.10 -4.66 -11.34
C ALA A 14 -4.38 -3.71 -10.37
N LEU A 15 -5.06 -2.65 -9.93
CA LEU A 15 -4.52 -1.71 -8.95
C LEU A 15 -4.18 -2.39 -7.60
N HIS A 16 -5.01 -3.36 -7.16
CA HIS A 16 -4.73 -4.10 -5.93
C HIS A 16 -3.40 -4.85 -6.01
N TRP A 17 -3.24 -5.66 -7.03
CA TRP A 17 -2.06 -6.52 -7.15
C TRP A 17 -0.81 -5.74 -7.47
N LEU A 18 -0.91 -4.66 -8.28
CA LEU A 18 0.22 -3.77 -8.54
C LEU A 18 0.69 -3.06 -7.27
N ILE A 19 -0.24 -2.50 -6.47
CA ILE A 19 0.08 -1.87 -5.19
C ILE A 19 0.70 -2.90 -4.24
N ALA A 20 0.12 -4.09 -4.12
CA ALA A 20 0.64 -5.15 -3.25
C ALA A 20 2.09 -5.53 -3.62
N LEU A 21 2.38 -5.70 -4.91
CA LEU A 21 3.73 -5.98 -5.40
C LEU A 21 4.70 -4.85 -5.06
N LEU A 22 4.33 -3.60 -5.36
CA LEU A 22 5.18 -2.44 -5.08
C LEU A 22 5.42 -2.25 -3.58
N MET A 23 4.43 -2.52 -2.72
CA MET A 23 4.58 -2.47 -1.27
C MET A 23 5.60 -3.52 -0.79
N CYS A 24 5.51 -4.76 -1.28
CA CYS A 24 6.49 -5.80 -0.96
C CYS A 24 7.91 -5.40 -1.41
N CYS A 25 8.04 -4.89 -2.65
CA CYS A 25 9.33 -4.41 -3.17
C CYS A 25 9.86 -3.22 -2.34
N GLY A 26 9.00 -2.25 -2.03
CA GLY A 26 9.37 -1.06 -1.26
C GLY A 26 9.80 -1.41 0.17
N PHE A 27 9.07 -2.31 0.84
CA PHE A 27 9.41 -2.78 2.19
C PHE A 27 10.74 -3.56 2.19
N GLY A 28 10.90 -4.53 1.28
CA GLY A 28 12.13 -5.29 1.14
C GLY A 28 13.34 -4.41 0.82
N LEU A 29 13.17 -3.44 -0.12
CA LEU A 29 14.22 -2.48 -0.44
C LEU A 29 14.54 -1.58 0.75
N GLY A 30 13.53 -1.17 1.53
CA GLY A 30 13.70 -0.39 2.76
C GLY A 30 14.57 -1.11 3.78
N LEU A 31 14.30 -2.39 4.03
CA LEU A 31 15.10 -3.23 4.93
C LEU A 31 16.55 -3.40 4.42
N TYR A 32 16.71 -3.66 3.12
CA TYR A 32 18.02 -3.87 2.51
C TYR A 32 18.89 -2.61 2.55
N MET A 33 18.35 -1.44 2.14
CA MET A 33 19.15 -0.22 2.01
C MET A 33 19.67 0.32 3.34
N VAL A 34 19.00 0.05 4.47
CA VAL A 34 19.46 0.56 5.77
C VAL A 34 20.71 -0.15 6.26
N GLU A 35 20.91 -1.42 5.89
CA GLU A 35 22.07 -2.23 6.24
C GLU A 35 23.34 -1.85 5.44
N LEU A 36 23.18 -1.18 4.31
CA LEU A 36 24.31 -0.81 3.47
C LEU A 36 25.16 0.27 4.14
N ARG A 37 26.48 0.18 3.97
CA ARG A 37 27.42 1.26 4.31
C ARG A 37 27.15 2.47 3.41
N PHE A 38 27.43 3.68 3.91
CA PHE A 38 27.27 4.90 3.13
C PHE A 38 28.11 4.85 1.84
N SER A 39 27.46 4.97 0.70
CA SER A 39 28.05 4.85 -0.63
C SER A 39 27.11 5.45 -1.70
N PRO A 40 27.61 5.75 -2.90
CA PRO A 40 26.75 6.15 -4.03
C PRO A 40 25.63 5.12 -4.31
N GLN A 41 25.94 3.84 -4.18
CA GLN A 41 24.94 2.76 -4.35
C GLN A 41 23.81 2.86 -3.32
N LYS A 42 24.12 3.14 -2.05
CA LYS A 42 23.08 3.35 -1.02
C LYS A 42 22.16 4.50 -1.40
N LEU A 43 22.70 5.62 -1.88
CA LEU A 43 21.91 6.77 -2.31
C LEU A 43 20.99 6.42 -3.50
N THR A 44 21.47 5.59 -4.42
CA THR A 44 20.66 5.08 -5.54
C THR A 44 19.47 4.26 -5.04
N PHE A 45 19.67 3.35 -4.08
CA PHE A 45 18.57 2.57 -3.49
C PHE A 45 17.58 3.44 -2.71
N TYR A 46 18.04 4.49 -2.00
CA TYR A 46 17.14 5.48 -1.41
C TYR A 46 16.26 6.17 -2.46
N SER A 47 16.82 6.50 -3.64
CA SER A 47 16.06 7.09 -4.74
C SER A 47 15.00 6.12 -5.26
N TYR A 48 15.35 4.85 -5.50
CA TYR A 48 14.39 3.82 -5.94
C TYR A 48 13.27 3.60 -4.92
N HIS A 49 13.61 3.55 -3.62
CA HIS A 49 12.61 3.44 -2.56
C HIS A 49 11.64 4.64 -2.56
N LYS A 50 12.14 5.87 -2.71
CA LYS A 50 11.30 7.07 -2.84
C LYS A 50 10.39 6.99 -4.07
N TRP A 51 10.88 6.52 -5.22
CA TRP A 51 10.08 6.37 -6.43
C TRP A 51 8.95 5.36 -6.25
N ILE A 52 9.25 4.23 -5.61
CA ILE A 52 8.23 3.24 -5.23
C ILE A 52 7.19 3.89 -4.31
N GLY A 53 7.63 4.63 -3.29
CA GLY A 53 6.73 5.32 -2.36
C GLY A 53 5.77 6.30 -3.05
N VAL A 54 6.29 7.16 -3.94
CA VAL A 54 5.47 8.10 -4.73
C VAL A 54 4.48 7.34 -5.63
N THR A 55 4.93 6.25 -6.25
CA THR A 55 4.08 5.43 -7.13
C THR A 55 2.96 4.76 -6.32
N VAL A 56 3.27 4.15 -5.17
CA VAL A 56 2.26 3.54 -4.27
C VAL A 56 1.24 4.57 -3.81
N PHE A 57 1.69 5.77 -3.40
CA PHE A 57 0.79 6.86 -3.02
C PHE A 57 -0.18 7.22 -4.15
N THR A 58 0.35 7.46 -5.35
CA THR A 58 -0.45 7.82 -6.52
C THR A 58 -1.46 6.73 -6.87
N LEU A 59 -1.03 5.46 -6.91
CA LEU A 59 -1.91 4.34 -7.20
C LEU A 59 -2.96 4.11 -6.11
N ALA A 60 -2.63 4.36 -4.84
CA ALA A 60 -3.60 4.27 -3.74
C ALA A 60 -4.68 5.35 -3.87
N VAL A 61 -4.31 6.60 -4.22
CA VAL A 61 -5.26 7.68 -4.52
C VAL A 61 -6.15 7.29 -5.71
N LEU A 62 -5.56 6.84 -6.82
CA LEU A 62 -6.32 6.39 -7.99
C LEU A 62 -7.28 5.25 -7.65
N ARG A 63 -6.86 4.30 -6.81
CA ARG A 63 -7.70 3.21 -6.35
C ARG A 63 -8.87 3.69 -5.48
N LEU A 64 -8.66 4.67 -4.62
CA LEU A 64 -9.74 5.31 -3.83
C LEU A 64 -10.72 6.04 -4.74
N LEU A 65 -10.22 6.85 -5.68
CA LEU A 65 -11.06 7.55 -6.66
C LEU A 65 -11.87 6.57 -7.50
N TRP A 66 -11.24 5.46 -7.95
CA TRP A 66 -11.94 4.41 -8.69
C TRP A 66 -13.07 3.77 -7.88
N ARG A 67 -12.87 3.62 -6.56
CA ARG A 67 -13.86 3.00 -5.66
C ARG A 67 -15.11 3.86 -5.44
N LEU A 68 -15.04 5.17 -5.62
CA LEU A 68 -16.19 6.07 -5.41
C LEU A 68 -17.40 5.69 -6.29
N PRO A 69 -17.26 5.56 -7.63
CA PRO A 69 -18.34 5.11 -8.51
C PRO A 69 -18.49 3.58 -8.57
N HIS A 70 -17.46 2.80 -8.17
CA HIS A 70 -17.45 1.34 -8.28
C HIS A 70 -17.45 0.68 -6.89
N ARG A 71 -18.61 0.57 -6.30
CA ARG A 71 -18.75 -0.04 -4.97
C ARG A 71 -18.25 -1.49 -4.95
N PRO A 72 -17.58 -1.93 -3.88
CA PRO A 72 -17.20 -3.32 -3.71
C PRO A 72 -18.43 -4.24 -3.70
N PRO A 73 -18.31 -5.48 -4.21
CA PRO A 73 -19.37 -6.45 -4.07
C PRO A 73 -19.66 -6.74 -2.57
N PRO A 74 -20.92 -6.92 -2.19
CA PRO A 74 -21.30 -7.23 -0.81
C PRO A 74 -20.66 -8.54 -0.36
N LEU A 75 -20.34 -8.64 0.92
CA LEU A 75 -19.84 -9.89 1.50
C LEU A 75 -20.94 -10.95 1.48
N PRO A 76 -20.60 -12.26 1.37
CA PRO A 76 -21.58 -13.34 1.47
C PRO A 76 -22.36 -13.29 2.79
N ALA A 77 -23.63 -13.67 2.75
CA ALA A 77 -24.47 -13.73 3.96
C ALA A 77 -23.97 -14.73 5.02
N SER A 78 -23.11 -15.67 4.62
CA SER A 78 -22.44 -16.61 5.51
C SER A 78 -21.40 -15.96 6.41
N VAL A 79 -20.92 -14.75 6.10
CA VAL A 79 -19.91 -14.05 6.92
C VAL A 79 -20.59 -13.34 8.09
N PRO A 80 -20.26 -13.66 9.34
CA PRO A 80 -20.86 -13.02 10.51
C PRO A 80 -20.64 -11.50 10.54
N PRO A 81 -21.59 -10.71 11.09
CA PRO A 81 -21.50 -9.23 11.11
C PRO A 81 -20.20 -8.70 11.74
N TRP A 82 -19.70 -9.33 12.80
CA TRP A 82 -18.46 -8.93 13.46
C TRP A 82 -17.23 -9.11 12.54
N GLN A 83 -17.18 -10.17 11.71
CA GLN A 83 -16.10 -10.36 10.74
C GLN A 83 -16.19 -9.31 9.61
N GLN A 84 -17.40 -8.96 9.18
CA GLN A 84 -17.60 -7.88 8.20
C GLN A 84 -17.09 -6.55 8.74
N ALA A 85 -17.38 -6.22 10.00
CA ALA A 85 -16.90 -5.00 10.67
C ALA A 85 -15.38 -4.97 10.78
N ILE A 86 -14.74 -6.05 11.23
CA ILE A 86 -13.28 -6.17 11.31
C ILE A 86 -12.64 -6.03 9.92
N SER A 87 -13.18 -6.73 8.92
CA SER A 87 -12.70 -6.63 7.54
C SER A 87 -12.76 -5.19 7.04
N GLY A 88 -13.87 -4.49 7.29
CA GLY A 88 -14.02 -3.06 6.96
C GLY A 88 -12.96 -2.21 7.63
N ALA A 89 -12.75 -2.37 8.93
CA ALA A 89 -11.76 -1.62 9.71
C ALA A 89 -10.32 -1.87 9.19
N ILE A 90 -9.95 -3.13 8.94
CA ILE A 90 -8.64 -3.47 8.37
C ILE A 90 -8.42 -2.80 7.01
N HIS A 91 -9.40 -2.81 6.11
CA HIS A 91 -9.28 -2.13 4.83
C HIS A 91 -9.11 -0.62 4.98
N VAL A 92 -9.83 0.02 5.89
CA VAL A 92 -9.65 1.46 6.17
C VAL A 92 -8.23 1.73 6.67
N LEU A 93 -7.75 0.95 7.65
CA LEU A 93 -6.39 1.09 8.18
C LEU A 93 -5.32 0.87 7.11
N LEU A 94 -5.49 -0.12 6.23
CA LEU A 94 -4.58 -0.35 5.11
C LEU A 94 -4.53 0.85 4.17
N TYR A 95 -5.67 1.47 3.83
CA TYR A 95 -5.68 2.70 3.02
C TYR A 95 -5.01 3.88 3.72
N LEU A 96 -5.29 4.07 5.00
CA LEU A 96 -4.65 5.15 5.79
C LEU A 96 -3.12 4.99 5.80
N LEU A 97 -2.63 3.75 5.96
CA LEU A 97 -1.20 3.47 5.96
C LEU A 97 -0.57 3.58 4.55
N MET A 98 -1.26 3.14 3.50
CA MET A 98 -0.79 3.30 2.12
C MET A 98 -0.60 4.78 1.73
N LEU A 99 -1.35 5.69 2.33
CA LEU A 99 -1.17 7.13 2.14
C LEU A 99 -0.20 7.73 3.15
N GLY A 100 -0.31 7.36 4.41
CA GLY A 100 0.48 7.92 5.51
C GLY A 100 1.97 7.56 5.45
N ILE A 101 2.31 6.34 5.02
CA ILE A 101 3.70 5.91 4.93
C ILE A 101 4.50 6.71 3.89
N PRO A 102 4.06 6.86 2.63
CA PRO A 102 4.78 7.71 1.68
C PRO A 102 4.87 9.18 2.12
N LEU A 103 3.81 9.71 2.74
CA LEU A 103 3.82 11.07 3.29
C LEU A 103 4.84 11.21 4.42
N SER A 104 4.91 10.25 5.36
CA SER A 104 5.91 10.27 6.42
C SER A 104 7.34 10.17 5.88
N GLY A 105 7.55 9.37 4.82
CA GLY A 105 8.82 9.27 4.11
C GLY A 105 9.20 10.57 3.38
N TRP A 106 8.23 11.26 2.81
CA TRP A 106 8.45 12.57 2.19
C TRP A 106 8.80 13.64 3.21
N LEU A 107 8.08 13.71 4.33
CA LEU A 107 8.41 14.59 5.46
C LEU A 107 9.83 14.31 5.99
N TYR A 108 10.18 13.03 6.17
CA TYR A 108 11.52 12.62 6.59
C TYR A 108 12.59 13.07 5.58
N SER A 109 12.35 12.90 4.29
CA SER A 109 13.24 13.34 3.22
C SER A 109 13.47 14.85 3.27
N SER A 110 12.39 15.64 3.41
CA SER A 110 12.46 17.10 3.55
C SER A 110 13.25 17.52 4.78
N ALA A 111 12.98 16.90 5.94
CA ALA A 111 13.70 17.21 7.19
C ALA A 111 15.20 16.88 7.12
N THR A 112 15.61 15.91 6.31
CA THR A 112 17.04 15.63 6.05
C THR A 112 17.69 16.58 5.05
N GLY A 113 16.89 17.34 4.29
CA GLY A 113 17.37 18.19 3.20
C GLY A 113 17.81 17.41 1.94
N VAL A 114 17.36 16.14 1.80
CA VAL A 114 17.63 15.31 0.61
C VAL A 114 16.43 15.34 -0.31
N PRO A 115 16.49 15.99 -1.49
CA PRO A 115 15.32 16.18 -2.34
C PRO A 115 14.73 14.86 -2.83
N THR A 116 13.43 14.84 -3.04
CA THR A 116 12.73 13.72 -3.68
C THR A 116 12.48 14.06 -5.13
N VAL A 117 13.23 13.40 -6.03
CA VAL A 117 13.16 13.61 -7.50
C VAL A 117 12.65 12.31 -8.13
N PRO A 118 11.32 12.17 -8.37
CA PRO A 118 10.75 10.96 -8.93
C PRO A 118 11.38 10.62 -10.29
N PHE A 119 11.80 9.36 -10.42
CA PHE A 119 12.39 8.79 -11.64
C PHE A 119 13.59 9.55 -12.21
N GLY A 120 14.24 10.42 -11.41
CA GLY A 120 15.36 11.25 -11.85
C GLY A 120 14.97 12.47 -12.69
N PHE A 121 13.69 12.73 -12.90
CA PHE A 121 13.24 13.90 -13.65
C PHE A 121 13.19 15.14 -12.75
N ALA A 122 14.14 16.06 -12.91
CA ALA A 122 14.21 17.30 -12.12
C ALA A 122 12.91 18.14 -12.17
N ALA A 123 12.20 18.12 -13.28
CA ALA A 123 10.91 18.80 -13.44
C ALA A 123 9.80 18.23 -12.52
N LEU A 124 9.97 17.01 -12.00
CA LEU A 124 9.05 16.36 -11.08
C LEU A 124 9.51 16.41 -9.62
N GLN A 125 10.54 17.21 -9.32
CA GLN A 125 11.02 17.34 -7.94
C GLN A 125 9.87 17.77 -7.02
N LEU A 126 9.65 16.99 -5.98
CA LEU A 126 8.66 17.31 -4.98
C LEU A 126 9.17 18.45 -4.07
N PRO A 127 8.32 19.43 -3.72
CA PRO A 127 8.71 20.50 -2.81
C PRO A 127 9.01 19.95 -1.41
N ASP A 128 9.88 20.63 -0.67
CA ASP A 128 10.07 20.31 0.72
C ASP A 128 8.85 20.74 1.54
N LEU A 129 8.35 19.82 2.37
CA LEU A 129 7.18 20.06 3.22
C LEU A 129 7.53 20.71 4.56
N VAL A 130 8.78 20.54 4.98
CA VAL A 130 9.33 21.09 6.23
C VAL A 130 10.76 21.56 5.99
N VAL A 131 11.22 22.51 6.80
CA VAL A 131 12.62 22.95 6.79
C VAL A 131 13.54 21.84 7.33
N ARG A 132 14.80 21.88 6.91
CA ARG A 132 15.81 20.93 7.38
C ARG A 132 15.98 21.04 8.89
N ASP A 133 15.74 19.92 9.57
CA ASP A 133 15.83 19.81 11.03
C ASP A 133 16.22 18.37 11.39
N ARG A 134 17.32 18.23 12.14
CA ARG A 134 17.88 16.92 12.51
C ARG A 134 17.00 16.16 13.51
N ASP A 135 16.46 16.84 14.49
CA ASP A 135 15.65 16.19 15.54
C ASP A 135 14.31 15.76 15.01
N LEU A 136 13.70 16.61 14.16
CA LEU A 136 12.51 16.25 13.40
C LEU A 136 12.77 15.07 12.47
N ALA A 137 13.92 15.02 11.78
CA ALA A 137 14.27 13.89 10.92
C ALA A 137 14.37 12.57 11.70
N VAL A 138 14.94 12.58 12.91
CA VAL A 138 14.99 11.39 13.78
C VAL A 138 13.58 10.90 14.14
N SER A 139 12.71 11.82 14.55
CA SER A 139 11.32 11.52 14.92
C SER A 139 10.51 10.99 13.73
N LEU A 140 10.65 11.60 12.56
CA LEU A 140 9.98 11.19 11.32
C LEU A 140 10.49 9.84 10.81
N LYS A 141 11.78 9.54 10.95
CA LYS A 141 12.33 8.22 10.67
C LYS A 141 11.68 7.15 11.54
N PHE A 142 11.60 7.40 12.85
CA PHE A 142 10.95 6.48 13.79
C PHE A 142 9.48 6.26 13.43
N LEU A 143 8.74 7.34 13.16
CA LEU A 143 7.35 7.27 12.70
C LEU A 143 7.23 6.43 11.43
N HIS A 144 8.05 6.71 10.40
CA HIS A 144 8.03 5.97 9.13
C HIS A 144 8.27 4.47 9.33
N LEU A 145 9.24 4.09 10.16
CA LEU A 145 9.52 2.70 10.50
C LEU A 145 8.35 2.04 11.22
N THR A 146 7.79 2.71 12.24
CA THR A 146 6.64 2.19 13.01
C THR A 146 5.44 1.94 12.11
N LEU A 147 5.10 2.90 11.23
CA LEU A 147 4.00 2.75 10.29
C LEU A 147 4.23 1.58 9.31
N ASN A 148 5.47 1.39 8.84
CA ASN A 148 5.81 0.28 7.94
C ASN A 148 5.65 -1.09 8.62
N TYR A 149 6.13 -1.26 9.86
CA TYR A 149 5.94 -2.52 10.59
C TYR A 149 4.46 -2.77 10.94
N THR A 150 3.72 -1.72 11.28
CA THR A 150 2.26 -1.81 11.47
C THR A 150 1.57 -2.28 10.18
N LEU A 151 1.94 -1.69 9.04
CA LEU A 151 1.43 -2.12 7.73
C LEU A 151 1.77 -3.59 7.45
N ALA A 152 3.00 -4.01 7.68
CA ALA A 152 3.42 -5.40 7.48
C ALA A 152 2.57 -6.38 8.32
N GLY A 153 2.34 -6.07 9.59
CA GLY A 153 1.46 -6.86 10.47
C GLY A 153 0.02 -6.93 9.95
N LEU A 154 -0.55 -5.79 9.53
CA LEU A 154 -1.90 -5.76 8.96
C LEU A 154 -2.01 -6.50 7.61
N VAL A 155 -0.99 -6.42 6.77
CA VAL A 155 -0.94 -7.19 5.52
C VAL A 155 -0.89 -8.68 5.79
N LEU A 156 -0.11 -9.15 6.77
CA LEU A 156 -0.09 -10.55 7.18
C LEU A 156 -1.45 -11.02 7.68
N LEU A 157 -2.14 -10.22 8.49
CA LEU A 157 -3.51 -10.51 8.95
C LEU A 157 -4.50 -10.56 7.77
N HIS A 158 -4.41 -9.59 6.84
CA HIS A 158 -5.25 -9.52 5.65
C HIS A 158 -5.07 -10.75 4.75
N VAL A 159 -3.81 -11.13 4.48
CA VAL A 159 -3.49 -12.33 3.70
C VAL A 159 -3.94 -13.59 4.42
N GLY A 160 -3.67 -13.70 5.74
CA GLY A 160 -4.11 -14.82 6.55
C GLY A 160 -5.64 -15.01 6.53
N ALA A 161 -6.40 -13.91 6.65
CA ALA A 161 -7.86 -13.94 6.54
C ALA A 161 -8.31 -14.39 5.13
N ALA A 162 -7.67 -13.89 4.06
CA ALA A 162 -7.99 -14.29 2.70
C ALA A 162 -7.72 -15.79 2.46
N LEU A 163 -6.62 -16.32 3.00
CA LEU A 163 -6.28 -17.74 2.94
C LEU A 163 -7.27 -18.59 3.75
N LYS A 164 -7.70 -18.11 4.94
CA LYS A 164 -8.74 -18.77 5.73
C LYS A 164 -10.03 -18.89 4.92
N HIS A 165 -10.51 -17.80 4.31
CA HIS A 165 -11.70 -17.82 3.44
C HIS A 165 -11.54 -18.77 2.25
N GLN A 166 -10.32 -18.88 1.67
CA GLN A 166 -10.07 -19.76 0.53
C GLN A 166 -10.05 -21.25 0.90
N PHE A 167 -9.38 -21.63 2.00
CA PHE A 167 -9.10 -23.03 2.30
C PHE A 167 -10.06 -23.64 3.33
N PHE A 168 -10.51 -22.85 4.30
CA PHE A 168 -11.37 -23.31 5.40
C PHE A 168 -12.84 -22.97 5.13
N ASP A 169 -13.17 -21.70 4.95
CA ASP A 169 -14.57 -21.27 4.80
C ASP A 169 -15.10 -21.57 3.38
N ARG A 170 -14.24 -21.58 2.36
CA ARG A 170 -14.54 -21.89 0.95
C ARG A 170 -15.66 -21.05 0.37
N ASP A 171 -15.81 -19.81 0.82
CA ASP A 171 -16.90 -18.89 0.53
C ASP A 171 -16.69 -18.04 -0.75
N GLY A 172 -15.58 -18.25 -1.47
CA GLY A 172 -15.28 -17.60 -2.72
C GLY A 172 -14.79 -16.14 -2.61
N ILE A 173 -14.65 -15.57 -1.42
CA ILE A 173 -14.22 -14.16 -1.23
C ILE A 173 -12.89 -13.87 -1.92
N MET A 174 -11.90 -14.74 -1.74
CA MET A 174 -10.58 -14.56 -2.37
C MET A 174 -10.67 -14.58 -3.91
N SER A 175 -11.53 -15.43 -4.48
CA SER A 175 -11.69 -15.56 -5.94
C SER A 175 -12.20 -14.28 -6.60
N ARG A 176 -12.89 -13.41 -5.85
CA ARG A 176 -13.40 -12.12 -6.31
C ARG A 176 -12.30 -11.12 -6.69
N MET A 177 -11.10 -11.32 -6.13
CA MET A 177 -9.93 -10.44 -6.32
C MET A 177 -8.80 -11.11 -7.14
N LEU A 178 -8.94 -12.39 -7.53
CA LEU A 178 -7.93 -13.07 -8.33
C LEU A 178 -8.01 -12.67 -9.82
N PRO A 179 -6.88 -12.37 -10.49
CA PRO A 179 -6.83 -12.13 -11.92
C PRO A 179 -7.31 -13.36 -12.73
N GLY A 180 -8.00 -13.14 -13.86
CA GLY A 180 -8.30 -14.17 -14.86
C GLY A 180 -9.33 -15.24 -14.47
N ARG A 181 -9.72 -15.39 -13.20
CA ARG A 181 -10.65 -16.42 -12.77
C ARG A 181 -12.11 -16.00 -13.04
N ARG A 182 -12.78 -16.62 -13.99
CA ARG A 182 -14.25 -16.53 -14.14
C ARG A 182 -14.85 -17.36 -13.00
N ILE A 183 -15.74 -16.76 -12.20
CA ILE A 183 -16.60 -17.53 -11.29
C ILE A 183 -17.49 -18.35 -12.21
N ARG A 184 -17.33 -19.67 -12.24
CA ARG A 184 -18.30 -20.55 -12.88
C ARG A 184 -19.54 -20.56 -12.00
N PRO A 185 -20.73 -20.41 -12.60
CA PRO A 185 -21.99 -20.49 -11.89
C PRO A 185 -22.19 -21.83 -11.20
#